data_c1737a668c7ac7ebf5fadcc9d6c65b36
#
_entry.id   c1737a668c7ac7ebf5fadcc9d6c65b36
#
_cell.length_a   1.000
_cell.length_b   1.000
_cell.length_c   1.000
_cell.angle_alpha   90.00
_cell.angle_beta   90.00
_cell.angle_gamma   90.00
#
_symmetry.space_group_name_H-M   'P 1'
#
loop_
_entity.id
_entity.type
_entity.pdbx_description
1 polymer ?
#
loop_
_entity_poly.entity_id
_entity_poly.type
_entity_poly.pdbx_seq_one_letter_code
_entity_poly.pdbx_strand_id
1 'polypeptide(L)'
;VGQHESPAGPQTTVMQNAVVASAIANGGVVMNPYVVDHILSPEGTVVSTTSPHSLGQVVSAETAGKVREAMLGVVEHGTGMGARVQGTRVAGKTGTADVENGNFNSFFIGFAPYEKPSLVVSVVIEGNGENVLGEGAKVGGQVIAKCLQIQSLGAAS
;
A
#
# COMPACT_ATOMS: atom_id res chain seq x y z
N VAL A 1 10.60 -15.49 5.26
CA VAL A 1 10.97 -14.91 6.54
C VAL A 1 9.69 -14.57 7.28
N GLY A 2 9.48 -15.10 8.45
CA GLY A 2 8.27 -14.87 9.25
C GLY A 2 7.08 -15.79 8.99
N GLN A 3 7.23 -16.83 8.20
CA GLN A 3 6.18 -17.85 7.95
C GLN A 3 6.23 -19.03 8.92
N HIS A 4 7.01 -18.97 9.98
CA HIS A 4 7.17 -20.10 10.86
C HIS A 4 6.50 -19.92 12.20
N GLU A 5 5.66 -20.89 12.46
CA GLU A 5 5.17 -21.38 13.74
C GLU A 5 4.75 -20.28 14.71
N SER A 6 3.47 -20.04 14.64
CA SER A 6 2.75 -19.34 15.70
C SER A 6 3.30 -19.67 17.10
N PRO A 7 3.42 -18.71 18.00
CA PRO A 7 2.94 -17.32 17.96
C PRO A 7 4.05 -16.28 17.75
N ALA A 8 5.23 -16.68 17.33
CA ALA A 8 6.45 -15.87 17.41
C ALA A 8 6.83 -15.13 16.10
N GLY A 9 6.07 -15.26 15.03
CA GLY A 9 6.32 -14.52 13.78
C GLY A 9 5.94 -13.04 13.90
N PRO A 10 6.57 -12.14 13.12
CA PRO A 10 6.21 -10.72 13.13
C PRO A 10 4.77 -10.56 12.65
N GLN A 11 3.93 -9.97 13.47
CA GLN A 11 2.56 -9.62 13.15
C GLN A 11 2.49 -8.16 12.74
N THR A 12 1.75 -7.87 11.66
CA THR A 12 1.54 -6.50 11.16
C THR A 12 0.08 -6.27 10.84
N THR A 13 -0.37 -5.03 11.04
CA THR A 13 -1.68 -4.59 10.56
C THR A 13 -1.59 -4.14 9.10
N VAL A 14 -2.74 -4.08 8.43
CA VAL A 14 -2.85 -3.55 7.06
C VAL A 14 -2.31 -2.12 7.00
N MET A 15 -2.56 -1.30 8.03
CA MET A 15 -2.05 0.07 8.13
C MET A 15 -0.53 0.11 8.24
N GLN A 16 0.08 -0.75 9.06
CA GLN A 16 1.55 -0.81 9.16
C GLN A 16 2.19 -1.20 7.82
N ASN A 17 1.60 -2.14 7.09
CA ASN A 17 2.05 -2.52 5.76
C ASN A 17 1.92 -1.35 4.75
N ALA A 18 0.86 -0.55 4.84
CA ALA A 18 0.71 0.67 4.04
C ALA A 18 1.81 1.69 4.37
N VAL A 19 2.14 1.88 5.65
CA VAL A 19 3.24 2.77 6.09
C VAL A 19 4.58 2.31 5.53
N VAL A 20 4.86 1.00 5.53
CA VAL A 20 6.08 0.44 4.93
C VAL A 20 6.14 0.74 3.43
N ALA A 21 5.07 0.48 2.69
CA ALA A 21 5.00 0.77 1.26
C ALA A 21 5.13 2.28 0.98
N SER A 22 4.53 3.12 1.83
CA SER A 22 4.65 4.59 1.77
C SER A 22 6.08 5.05 1.97
N ALA A 23 6.82 4.49 2.92
CA ALA A 23 8.22 4.83 3.14
C ALA A 23 9.07 4.53 1.90
N ILE A 24 8.87 3.38 1.26
CA ILE A 24 9.57 3.03 0.02
C ILE A 24 9.18 3.99 -1.12
N ALA A 25 7.90 4.28 -1.29
CA ALA A 25 7.41 5.26 -2.27
C ALA A 25 7.99 6.66 -2.06
N ASN A 26 8.21 7.05 -0.80
CA ASN A 26 8.71 8.36 -0.35
C ASN A 26 10.24 8.42 -0.15
N GLY A 27 10.99 7.61 -0.90
CA GLY A 27 12.46 7.64 -0.86
C GLY A 27 13.08 7.21 0.47
N GLY A 28 12.37 6.39 1.25
CA GLY A 28 12.84 5.85 2.53
C GLY A 28 12.45 6.67 3.77
N VAL A 29 11.68 7.74 3.59
CA VAL A 29 11.19 8.58 4.70
C VAL A 29 9.82 8.09 5.16
N VAL A 30 9.70 7.78 6.45
CA VAL A 30 8.43 7.40 7.08
C VAL A 30 7.66 8.65 7.51
N MET A 31 6.38 8.68 7.17
CA MET A 31 5.44 9.71 7.65
C MET A 31 4.48 9.11 8.66
N ASN A 32 4.11 9.90 9.66
CA ASN A 32 3.07 9.51 10.62
C ASN A 32 1.69 9.58 9.95
N PRO A 33 0.95 8.46 9.84
CA PRO A 33 -0.37 8.49 9.23
C PRO A 33 -1.39 9.20 10.13
N TYR A 34 -2.31 9.94 9.54
CA TYR A 34 -3.42 10.57 10.24
C TYR A 34 -4.69 10.52 9.38
N VAL A 35 -5.85 10.58 10.01
CA VAL A 35 -7.16 10.55 9.35
C VAL A 35 -7.96 11.83 9.57
N VAL A 36 -7.59 12.64 10.55
CA VAL A 36 -8.22 13.94 10.80
C VAL A 36 -7.39 15.00 10.09
N ASP A 37 -7.91 15.56 9.01
CA ASP A 37 -7.26 16.63 8.26
C ASP A 37 -7.39 17.97 8.96
N HIS A 38 -8.63 18.32 9.37
CA HIS A 38 -8.90 19.56 10.09
C HIS A 38 -10.11 19.43 11.03
N ILE A 39 -10.22 20.36 11.95
CA ILE A 39 -11.34 20.49 12.88
C ILE A 39 -12.07 21.80 12.57
N LEU A 40 -13.38 21.73 12.41
CA LEU A 40 -14.24 22.90 12.19
C LEU A 40 -14.98 23.29 13.47
N SER A 41 -15.23 24.59 13.65
CA SER A 41 -16.21 25.08 14.62
C SER A 41 -17.65 24.75 14.16
N PRO A 42 -18.66 24.89 15.03
CA PRO A 42 -20.07 24.73 14.63
C PRO A 42 -20.47 25.64 13.46
N GLU A 43 -19.83 26.78 13.30
CA GLU A 43 -20.07 27.78 12.24
C GLU A 43 -19.29 27.47 10.95
N GLY A 44 -18.51 26.37 10.90
CA GLY A 44 -17.78 25.94 9.72
C GLY A 44 -16.39 26.58 9.55
N THR A 45 -15.91 27.30 10.57
CA THR A 45 -14.54 27.90 10.53
C THR A 45 -13.50 26.84 10.93
N VAL A 46 -12.38 26.80 10.20
CA VAL A 46 -11.24 25.91 10.54
C VAL A 46 -10.61 26.35 11.85
N VAL A 47 -10.69 25.50 12.86
CA VAL A 47 -10.11 25.72 14.20
C VAL A 47 -8.68 25.16 14.27
N SER A 48 -8.43 24.04 13.62
CA SER A 48 -7.14 23.36 13.62
C SER A 48 -6.96 22.56 12.33
N THR A 49 -5.74 22.49 11.82
CA THR A 49 -5.36 21.66 10.66
C THR A 49 -4.21 20.74 11.07
N THR A 50 -4.28 19.47 10.71
CA THR A 50 -3.20 18.52 10.91
C THR A 50 -2.10 18.76 9.88
N SER A 51 -0.86 18.91 10.36
CA SER A 51 0.30 19.00 9.48
C SER A 51 0.98 17.64 9.32
N PRO A 52 1.42 17.26 8.11
CA PRO A 52 2.22 16.07 7.92
C PRO A 52 3.46 16.06 8.82
N HIS A 53 3.70 14.94 9.50
CA HIS A 53 4.83 14.77 10.41
C HIS A 53 5.72 13.63 9.96
N SER A 54 7.02 13.92 9.73
CA SER A 54 8.01 12.91 9.40
C SER A 54 8.52 12.22 10.66
N LEU A 55 8.57 10.89 10.61
CA LEU A 55 9.19 10.05 11.64
C LEU A 55 10.67 9.77 11.34
N GLY A 56 11.19 10.29 10.22
CA GLY A 56 12.58 10.20 9.83
C GLY A 56 12.87 9.26 8.67
N GLN A 57 14.14 9.26 8.28
CA GLN A 57 14.69 8.39 7.22
C GLN A 57 15.01 7.02 7.82
N VAL A 58 14.34 5.94 7.34
CA VAL A 58 14.53 4.55 7.84
C VAL A 58 15.39 3.71 6.91
N VAL A 59 15.43 4.04 5.62
CA VAL A 59 16.36 3.47 4.64
C VAL A 59 16.86 4.58 3.73
N SER A 60 18.05 4.42 3.13
CA SER A 60 18.58 5.42 2.20
C SER A 60 17.69 5.56 0.96
N ALA A 61 17.70 6.74 0.33
CA ALA A 61 16.98 6.97 -0.92
C ALA A 61 17.45 6.01 -2.04
N GLU A 62 18.74 5.65 -2.05
CA GLU A 62 19.28 4.65 -2.98
C GLU A 62 18.65 3.28 -2.74
N THR A 63 18.60 2.82 -1.49
CA THR A 63 17.97 1.54 -1.13
C THR A 63 16.48 1.55 -1.48
N ALA A 64 15.76 2.60 -1.12
CA ALA A 64 14.35 2.77 -1.48
C ALA A 64 14.14 2.73 -3.00
N GLY A 65 15.03 3.36 -3.78
CA GLY A 65 15.02 3.32 -5.25
C GLY A 65 15.15 1.91 -5.81
N LYS A 66 16.10 1.13 -5.31
CA LYS A 66 16.30 -0.28 -5.71
C LYS A 66 15.06 -1.14 -5.38
N VAL A 67 14.46 -0.94 -4.20
CA VAL A 67 13.25 -1.66 -3.80
C VAL A 67 12.06 -1.25 -4.68
N ARG A 68 11.90 0.04 -4.99
CA ARG A 68 10.86 0.54 -5.91
C ARG A 68 10.95 -0.12 -7.27
N GLU A 69 12.16 -0.23 -7.83
CA GLU A 69 12.40 -0.88 -9.12
C GLU A 69 12.04 -2.37 -9.07
N ALA A 70 12.45 -3.08 -8.03
CA ALA A 70 12.07 -4.47 -7.82
C ALA A 70 10.55 -4.64 -7.69
N MET A 71 9.87 -3.76 -6.93
CA MET A 71 8.41 -3.76 -6.80
C MET A 71 7.69 -3.47 -8.11
N LEU A 72 8.25 -2.62 -8.98
CA LEU A 72 7.73 -2.40 -10.32
C LEU A 72 7.79 -3.69 -11.14
N GLY A 73 8.95 -4.38 -11.14
CA GLY A 73 9.12 -5.66 -11.84
C GLY A 73 8.13 -6.73 -11.40
N VAL A 74 7.74 -6.76 -10.12
CA VAL A 74 6.71 -7.68 -9.60
C VAL A 74 5.37 -7.47 -10.29
N VAL A 75 4.97 -6.23 -10.55
CA VAL A 75 3.71 -5.90 -11.22
C VAL A 75 3.84 -6.01 -12.75
N GLU A 76 4.97 -5.64 -13.31
CA GLU A 76 5.16 -5.70 -14.77
C GLU A 76 5.36 -7.13 -15.29
N HIS A 77 6.04 -8.00 -14.55
CA HIS A 77 6.46 -9.30 -15.05
C HIS A 77 6.34 -10.45 -14.05
N GLY A 78 5.94 -10.15 -12.80
CA GLY A 78 5.94 -11.12 -11.71
C GLY A 78 4.54 -11.48 -11.20
N THR A 79 4.50 -11.91 -9.95
CA THR A 79 3.28 -12.38 -9.27
C THR A 79 2.23 -11.30 -9.03
N GLY A 80 2.60 -10.02 -9.19
CA GLY A 80 1.74 -8.86 -9.01
C GLY A 80 1.03 -8.38 -10.28
N MET A 81 1.08 -9.11 -11.40
CA MET A 81 0.48 -8.68 -12.68
C MET A 81 -1.02 -8.34 -12.58
N GLY A 82 -1.73 -8.95 -11.62
CA GLY A 82 -3.13 -8.62 -11.35
C GLY A 82 -3.36 -7.17 -10.88
N ALA A 83 -2.31 -6.49 -10.40
CA ALA A 83 -2.37 -5.10 -9.98
C ALA A 83 -2.07 -4.07 -11.08
N ARG A 84 -1.89 -4.50 -12.33
CA ARG A 84 -1.69 -3.58 -13.47
C ARG A 84 -2.89 -2.66 -13.66
N VAL A 85 -2.61 -1.39 -13.91
CA VAL A 85 -3.61 -0.37 -14.22
C VAL A 85 -3.29 0.22 -15.58
N GLN A 86 -4.31 0.31 -16.45
CA GLN A 86 -4.10 0.90 -17.76
C GLN A 86 -3.71 2.38 -17.66
N GLY A 87 -2.67 2.77 -18.38
CA GLY A 87 -2.21 4.17 -18.44
C GLY A 87 -1.39 4.62 -17.23
N THR A 88 -1.10 3.72 -16.28
CA THR A 88 -0.30 4.03 -15.08
C THR A 88 0.60 2.86 -14.71
N ARG A 89 1.85 3.15 -14.38
CA ARG A 89 2.76 2.14 -13.83
C ARG A 89 2.54 2.00 -12.33
N VAL A 90 2.38 0.78 -11.89
CA VAL A 90 2.17 0.40 -10.48
C VAL A 90 3.38 -0.37 -9.98
N ALA A 91 3.88 -0.03 -8.82
CA ALA A 91 4.86 -0.84 -8.11
C ALA A 91 4.19 -1.52 -6.90
N GLY A 92 4.49 -2.80 -6.67
CA GLY A 92 3.86 -3.53 -5.57
C GLY A 92 4.55 -4.85 -5.26
N LYS A 93 4.12 -5.46 -4.17
CA LYS A 93 4.59 -6.77 -3.72
C LYS A 93 3.42 -7.60 -3.24
N THR A 94 3.33 -8.82 -3.74
CA THR A 94 2.38 -9.83 -3.28
C THR A 94 2.92 -10.59 -2.09
N GLY A 95 2.02 -11.08 -1.26
CA GLY A 95 2.34 -12.02 -0.19
C GLY A 95 1.26 -13.10 -0.12
N THR A 96 1.66 -14.28 0.30
CA THR A 96 0.74 -15.37 0.65
C THR A 96 1.17 -15.89 2.01
N ALA A 97 0.28 -15.95 2.96
CA ALA A 97 0.54 -16.53 4.27
C ALA A 97 -0.39 -17.71 4.50
N ASP A 98 0.20 -18.83 4.93
CA ASP A 98 -0.54 -19.96 5.43
C ASP A 98 -1.26 -19.56 6.71
N VAL A 99 -2.50 -19.93 6.82
CA VAL A 99 -3.30 -19.84 8.03
C VAL A 99 -3.80 -21.22 8.42
N GLU A 100 -4.40 -21.34 9.59
CA GLU A 100 -4.89 -22.63 10.09
C GLU A 100 -5.81 -23.34 9.10
N ASN A 101 -5.83 -24.65 9.16
CA ASN A 101 -6.68 -25.54 8.32
C ASN A 101 -6.38 -25.53 6.81
N GLY A 102 -5.14 -25.19 6.40
CA GLY A 102 -4.74 -25.23 5.00
C GLY A 102 -5.30 -24.09 4.16
N ASN A 103 -5.79 -23.04 4.80
CA ASN A 103 -6.20 -21.80 4.14
C ASN A 103 -5.01 -20.88 3.90
N PHE A 104 -5.20 -19.90 3.03
CA PHE A 104 -4.19 -18.90 2.70
C PHE A 104 -4.79 -17.51 2.75
N ASN A 105 -4.03 -16.55 3.26
CA ASN A 105 -4.35 -15.14 3.09
C ASN A 105 -3.52 -14.57 1.94
N SER A 106 -4.17 -13.81 1.06
CA SER A 106 -3.52 -13.12 -0.06
C SER A 106 -3.27 -11.65 0.28
N PHE A 107 -2.02 -11.24 0.21
CA PHE A 107 -1.60 -9.89 0.52
C PHE A 107 -1.12 -9.15 -0.73
N PHE A 108 -1.34 -7.85 -0.75
CA PHE A 108 -0.70 -6.95 -1.68
C PHE A 108 -0.44 -5.60 -1.02
N ILE A 109 0.76 -5.09 -1.21
CA ILE A 109 1.09 -3.69 -0.93
C ILE A 109 1.61 -3.06 -2.22
N GLY A 110 1.26 -1.80 -2.46
CA GLY A 110 1.72 -1.13 -3.67
C GLY A 110 1.46 0.37 -3.64
N PHE A 111 2.00 1.04 -4.64
CA PHE A 111 1.83 2.47 -4.83
C PHE A 111 1.77 2.84 -6.32
N ALA A 112 1.17 3.96 -6.60
CA ALA A 112 1.03 4.51 -7.94
C ALA A 112 0.85 6.05 -7.91
N PRO A 113 1.14 6.75 -9.03
CA PRO A 113 1.96 6.30 -10.16
C PRO A 113 3.40 5.99 -9.74
N TYR A 114 4.10 5.09 -10.45
CA TYR A 114 5.48 4.74 -10.10
C TYR A 114 6.42 5.95 -10.12
N GLU A 115 6.28 6.81 -11.11
CA GLU A 115 7.17 7.97 -11.34
C GLU A 115 7.02 9.02 -10.22
N LYS A 116 5.78 9.31 -9.83
CA LYS A 116 5.43 10.28 -8.79
C LYS A 116 4.31 9.71 -7.92
N PRO A 117 4.62 8.89 -6.93
CA PRO A 117 3.63 8.27 -6.08
C PRO A 117 2.71 9.28 -5.40
N SER A 118 1.41 9.14 -5.58
CA SER A 118 0.37 9.96 -4.93
C SER A 118 -0.56 9.13 -4.06
N LEU A 119 -0.50 7.80 -4.20
CA LEU A 119 -1.30 6.91 -3.40
C LEU A 119 -0.58 5.60 -3.09
N VAL A 120 -0.89 5.03 -1.95
CA VAL A 120 -0.43 3.72 -1.48
C VAL A 120 -1.64 2.86 -1.16
N VAL A 121 -1.55 1.58 -1.45
CA VAL A 121 -2.57 0.59 -1.10
C VAL A 121 -1.95 -0.57 -0.32
N SER A 122 -2.69 -1.06 0.66
CA SER A 122 -2.40 -2.32 1.34
C SER A 122 -3.69 -3.13 1.44
N VAL A 123 -3.64 -4.36 0.97
CA VAL A 123 -4.79 -5.27 0.87
C VAL A 123 -4.44 -6.59 1.55
N VAL A 124 -5.40 -7.12 2.28
CA VAL A 124 -5.43 -8.53 2.70
C VAL A 124 -6.78 -9.13 2.31
N ILE A 125 -6.75 -10.30 1.70
CA ILE A 125 -7.93 -11.12 1.43
C ILE A 125 -7.76 -12.40 2.24
N GLU A 126 -8.66 -12.63 3.16
CA GLU A 126 -8.68 -13.82 4.00
C GLU A 126 -9.36 -14.98 3.26
N GLY A 127 -8.65 -16.10 3.15
CA GLY A 127 -9.15 -17.29 2.49
C GLY A 127 -9.87 -18.20 3.46
N ASN A 128 -11.18 -18.09 3.54
CA ASN A 128 -12.05 -18.93 4.36
C ASN A 128 -12.49 -20.19 3.59
N GLY A 129 -11.54 -21.07 3.25
CA GLY A 129 -11.82 -22.27 2.47
C GLY A 129 -11.83 -22.06 0.95
N GLU A 130 -11.55 -20.84 0.48
CA GLU A 130 -11.49 -20.50 -0.93
C GLU A 130 -10.05 -20.25 -1.38
N ASN A 131 -9.78 -20.49 -2.66
CA ASN A 131 -8.49 -20.14 -3.26
C ASN A 131 -8.44 -18.63 -3.54
N VAL A 132 -7.66 -17.89 -2.73
CA VAL A 132 -7.48 -16.42 -2.85
C VAL A 132 -6.13 -16.02 -3.43
N LEU A 133 -5.37 -16.96 -4.03
CA LEU A 133 -4.06 -16.69 -4.61
C LEU A 133 -4.18 -15.61 -5.70
N GLY A 134 -3.41 -14.52 -5.51
CA GLY A 134 -3.40 -13.39 -6.45
C GLY A 134 -4.55 -12.39 -6.27
N GLU A 135 -5.59 -12.69 -5.52
CA GLU A 135 -6.74 -11.79 -5.33
C GLU A 135 -6.33 -10.48 -4.66
N GLY A 136 -5.38 -10.50 -3.72
CA GLY A 136 -4.85 -9.27 -3.12
C GLY A 136 -4.29 -8.28 -4.15
N ALA A 137 -3.55 -8.77 -5.15
CA ALA A 137 -3.01 -7.92 -6.22
C ALA A 137 -4.13 -7.39 -7.13
N LYS A 138 -5.10 -8.23 -7.50
CA LYS A 138 -6.24 -7.85 -8.34
C LYS A 138 -7.09 -6.77 -7.68
N VAL A 139 -7.45 -6.95 -6.41
CA VAL A 139 -8.19 -5.94 -5.64
C VAL A 139 -7.36 -4.67 -5.48
N GLY A 140 -6.06 -4.79 -5.17
CA GLY A 140 -5.15 -3.65 -5.08
C GLY A 140 -5.12 -2.81 -6.35
N GLY A 141 -5.03 -3.45 -7.52
CA GLY A 141 -5.09 -2.77 -8.82
C GLY A 141 -6.41 -2.05 -9.08
N GLN A 142 -7.54 -2.68 -8.72
CA GLN A 142 -8.87 -2.07 -8.85
C GLN A 142 -9.02 -0.82 -7.96
N VAL A 143 -8.55 -0.90 -6.71
CA VAL A 143 -8.57 0.23 -5.77
C VAL A 143 -7.69 1.36 -6.29
N ILE A 144 -6.45 1.06 -6.72
CA ILE A 144 -5.54 2.05 -7.31
C ILE A 144 -6.21 2.76 -8.51
N ALA A 145 -6.75 1.99 -9.45
CA ALA A 145 -7.41 2.55 -10.64
C ALA A 145 -8.55 3.51 -10.26
N LYS A 146 -9.39 3.10 -9.30
CA LYS A 146 -10.52 3.92 -8.85
C LYS A 146 -10.07 5.19 -8.12
N CYS A 147 -9.08 5.10 -7.26
CA CYS A 147 -8.55 6.26 -6.54
C CYS A 147 -7.90 7.27 -7.48
N LEU A 148 -7.11 6.82 -8.45
CA LEU A 148 -6.52 7.71 -9.47
C LEU A 148 -7.58 8.40 -10.32
N GLN A 149 -8.65 7.68 -10.68
CA GLN A 149 -9.80 8.29 -11.38
C GLN A 149 -10.44 9.41 -10.55
N ILE A 150 -10.65 9.19 -9.25
CA ILE A 150 -11.23 10.20 -8.35
C ILE A 150 -10.29 11.40 -8.22
N GLN A 151 -8.98 11.18 -8.06
CA GLN A 151 -8.00 12.27 -8.00
C GLN A 151 -8.00 13.12 -9.27
N SER A 152 -8.14 12.50 -10.45
CA SER A 152 -8.19 13.23 -11.72
C SER A 152 -9.45 14.09 -11.86
N LEU A 153 -10.59 13.65 -11.34
CA LEU A 153 -11.83 14.41 -11.34
C LEU A 153 -11.78 15.61 -10.37
N GLY A 154 -11.19 15.43 -9.19
CA GLY A 154 -11.02 16.51 -8.21
C GLY A 154 -9.99 17.57 -8.60
N ALA A 155 -9.06 17.25 -9.51
CA ALA A 155 -8.09 18.21 -10.05
C ALA A 155 -8.65 19.03 -11.22
N ALA A 156 -9.81 18.66 -11.77
CA ALA A 156 -10.48 19.32 -12.89
C ALA A 156 -11.61 20.28 -12.44
N SER A 157 -11.90 20.32 -11.17
CA SER A 157 -12.89 21.20 -10.52
C SER A 157 -12.19 22.36 -9.80
#